data_65c5de5924e051572faaaad94fa8a1ae
#
_entry.id   65c5de5924e051572faaaad94fa8a1ae
#
_cell.length_a   1.000
_cell.length_b   1.000
_cell.length_c   1.000
_cell.angle_alpha   90.00
_cell.angle_beta   90.00
_cell.angle_gamma   90.00
#
_symmetry.space_group_name_H-M   'P 1'
#
loop_
_entity.id
_entity.type
_entity.pdbx_description
1 polymer ?
#
loop_
_entity_poly.entity_id
_entity_poly.type
_entity_poly.pdbx_seq_one_letter_code
_entity_poly.pdbx_strand_id
1 'polypeptide(L)'
;MQRRTFLQGLAAAGALTGLPFSFAHAMTQTGSVSVESLPKLEGDLTLYLGRGEGGLYENVLKAIEKRNPKLNLKVRRGGSAALANTIVAETKAGVKRADLFWAVDTGSIGVVTDAGAAKPLPDDLRSQLREDFQYPSWSPVTGRVRTLPYNTERVKPEQIPESVMALADSDLKIGWAPAYSSFQSFVTAMRILEGDKATKAWLKGINKHAKKYAGELGVVMGVERGEVDIGFANHYYTLRLKSGKPNANVALAYSKGDAGCLVNASGIVALSDGDLPVNFIRYLLSHEVQSYLAREAYEIPLVQGVEPPQGLADLSTLSPPEMDLRKLADLRPTLNLMREVGVL
;
A
#
# COMPACT_ATOMS: atom_id res chain seq x y z
N MET A 1 -8.48 -16.38 -19.41
CA MET A 1 -7.95 -17.73 -19.23
C MET A 1 -7.26 -17.83 -17.90
N GLN A 2 -7.51 -18.92 -17.16
CA GLN A 2 -6.91 -19.33 -15.88
C GLN A 2 -7.27 -18.52 -14.61
N ARG A 3 -8.53 -18.61 -14.20
CA ARG A 3 -9.02 -18.31 -12.84
C ARG A 3 -8.93 -19.52 -11.87
N ARG A 4 -8.35 -20.64 -12.30
CA ARG A 4 -8.42 -21.92 -11.56
C ARG A 4 -7.22 -22.27 -10.69
N THR A 5 -6.11 -21.56 -10.76
CA THR A 5 -4.82 -21.99 -10.16
C THR A 5 -4.66 -21.63 -8.67
N PHE A 6 -5.40 -20.65 -8.15
CA PHE A 6 -5.28 -20.27 -6.73
C PHE A 6 -5.84 -21.33 -5.74
N LEU A 7 -6.79 -22.16 -6.22
CA LEU A 7 -7.44 -23.17 -5.37
C LEU A 7 -6.79 -24.57 -5.46
N GLN A 8 -5.92 -24.82 -6.44
CA GLN A 8 -5.27 -26.13 -6.61
C GLN A 8 -3.90 -26.25 -5.93
N GLY A 9 -3.29 -25.15 -5.53
CA GLY A 9 -2.05 -25.16 -4.73
C GLY A 9 -2.24 -25.59 -3.28
N LEU A 10 -3.48 -25.75 -2.80
CA LEU A 10 -3.83 -26.15 -1.44
C LEU A 10 -4.02 -27.68 -1.27
N ALA A 11 -3.82 -28.48 -2.32
CA ALA A 11 -4.15 -29.92 -2.28
C ALA A 11 -3.02 -30.88 -2.70
N ALA A 12 -1.79 -30.41 -2.93
CA ALA A 12 -0.72 -31.28 -3.42
C ALA A 12 0.57 -31.15 -2.59
N ALA A 13 0.53 -31.58 -1.32
CA ALA A 13 1.71 -31.97 -0.56
C ALA A 13 1.33 -33.03 0.48
N GLY A 14 1.05 -34.22 0.00
CA GLY A 14 0.82 -35.40 0.82
C GLY A 14 1.43 -36.59 0.16
N ALA A 15 2.67 -36.93 0.49
CA ALA A 15 3.26 -38.26 0.62
C ALA A 15 4.79 -38.20 0.39
N LEU A 16 5.54 -38.12 1.46
CA LEU A 16 6.85 -38.79 1.56
C LEU A 16 7.07 -39.21 3.01
N THR A 17 7.30 -40.48 3.16
CA THR A 17 7.40 -41.29 4.37
C THR A 17 8.70 -41.07 5.13
N GLY A 18 8.57 -40.95 6.48
CA GLY A 18 9.43 -41.60 7.44
C GLY A 18 10.85 -41.12 7.65
N LEU A 19 11.06 -40.17 8.61
CA LEU A 19 12.20 -40.14 9.52
C LEU A 19 11.78 -39.39 10.81
N PRO A 20 12.25 -39.79 12.01
CA PRO A 20 11.88 -39.13 13.26
C PRO A 20 12.60 -37.80 13.37
N PHE A 21 11.88 -36.71 13.29
CA PHE A 21 12.42 -35.40 13.62
C PHE A 21 12.42 -35.22 15.14
N SER A 22 13.61 -35.16 15.72
CA SER A 22 13.84 -34.68 17.06
C SER A 22 13.56 -33.17 17.13
N PHE A 23 12.66 -32.79 18.03
CA PHE A 23 12.47 -31.40 18.43
C PHE A 23 13.68 -30.91 19.23
N ALA A 24 14.60 -30.22 18.62
CA ALA A 24 15.57 -29.40 19.32
C ALA A 24 16.02 -28.26 18.39
N HIS A 25 15.80 -27.04 18.83
CA HIS A 25 16.06 -25.70 18.35
C HIS A 25 14.79 -25.01 17.86
N ALA A 26 14.21 -24.23 18.77
CA ALA A 26 13.39 -23.07 18.40
C ALA A 26 14.30 -22.07 17.68
N MET A 27 14.49 -22.26 16.38
CA MET A 27 14.92 -21.18 15.50
C MET A 27 13.76 -20.19 15.47
N THR A 28 14.00 -18.98 15.90
CA THR A 28 13.17 -17.83 15.57
C THR A 28 13.03 -17.82 14.04
N GLN A 29 11.90 -18.34 13.54
CA GLN A 29 11.57 -18.25 12.11
C GLN A 29 11.29 -16.78 11.81
N THR A 30 12.32 -16.06 11.42
CA THR A 30 12.19 -14.78 10.73
C THR A 30 11.69 -15.05 9.31
N GLY A 31 10.39 -15.04 9.14
CA GLY A 31 9.79 -15.30 7.83
C GLY A 31 8.26 -15.29 7.86
N SER A 32 7.64 -15.19 6.69
CA SER A 32 6.19 -15.23 6.55
C SER A 32 5.64 -16.60 6.97
N VAL A 33 4.52 -16.56 7.68
CA VAL A 33 3.83 -17.74 8.19
C VAL A 33 2.84 -18.25 7.15
N SER A 34 2.81 -19.56 6.88
CA SER A 34 1.79 -20.15 6.01
C SER A 34 0.40 -20.11 6.65
N VAL A 35 -0.61 -19.85 5.84
CA VAL A 35 -2.02 -19.89 6.26
C VAL A 35 -2.41 -21.25 6.85
N GLU A 36 -1.72 -22.33 6.47
CA GLU A 36 -1.99 -23.69 6.99
C GLU A 36 -1.64 -23.85 8.47
N SER A 37 -0.68 -23.09 8.98
CA SER A 37 -0.29 -23.11 10.39
C SER A 37 -1.13 -22.18 11.28
N LEU A 38 -2.00 -21.33 10.66
CA LEU A 38 -2.84 -20.41 11.41
C LEU A 38 -4.08 -21.11 11.99
N PRO A 39 -4.53 -20.70 13.18
CA PRO A 39 -5.75 -21.23 13.77
C PRO A 39 -6.97 -20.89 12.90
N LYS A 40 -8.00 -21.76 12.93
CA LYS A 40 -9.27 -21.46 12.28
C LYS A 40 -9.93 -20.27 12.95
N LEU A 41 -10.54 -19.42 12.12
CA LEU A 41 -11.34 -18.29 12.58
C LEU A 41 -12.78 -18.74 12.80
N GLU A 42 -13.32 -18.47 13.98
CA GLU A 42 -14.69 -18.81 14.37
C GLU A 42 -15.34 -17.64 15.09
N GLY A 43 -16.59 -17.37 14.82
CA GLY A 43 -17.39 -16.30 15.46
C GLY A 43 -17.70 -15.11 14.55
N ASP A 44 -18.31 -14.10 15.16
CA ASP A 44 -18.68 -12.85 14.46
C ASP A 44 -17.50 -11.88 14.39
N LEU A 45 -17.25 -11.34 13.21
CA LEU A 45 -16.22 -10.33 12.97
C LEU A 45 -16.73 -9.25 12.03
N THR A 46 -16.65 -7.99 12.44
CA THR A 46 -17.04 -6.86 11.62
C THR A 46 -15.80 -6.10 11.13
N LEU A 47 -15.60 -6.09 9.82
CA LEU A 47 -14.52 -5.39 9.14
C LEU A 47 -15.04 -4.10 8.47
N TYR A 48 -14.45 -2.95 8.80
CA TYR A 48 -14.58 -1.74 8.01
C TYR A 48 -13.46 -1.74 6.97
N LEU A 49 -13.85 -1.87 5.68
CA LEU A 49 -12.92 -1.94 4.55
C LEU A 49 -12.90 -0.61 3.81
N GLY A 50 -11.77 0.05 3.82
CA GLY A 50 -11.52 1.37 3.21
C GLY A 50 -11.49 1.36 1.68
N ARG A 51 -12.19 0.43 1.05
CA ARG A 51 -12.23 0.23 -0.39
C ARG A 51 -13.65 -0.20 -0.81
N GLY A 52 -14.05 0.15 -2.04
CA GLY A 52 -15.33 -0.30 -2.62
C GLY A 52 -15.38 -1.81 -2.88
N GLU A 53 -16.53 -2.29 -3.35
CA GLU A 53 -16.74 -3.69 -3.70
C GLU A 53 -15.88 -4.13 -4.88
N GLY A 54 -15.60 -5.43 -4.92
CA GLY A 54 -14.86 -6.07 -6.00
C GLY A 54 -13.34 -5.95 -5.87
N GLY A 55 -12.66 -6.49 -6.87
CA GLY A 55 -11.21 -6.48 -6.96
C GLY A 55 -10.50 -7.52 -6.09
N LEU A 56 -9.19 -7.34 -5.99
CA LEU A 56 -8.29 -8.37 -5.46
C LEU A 56 -8.44 -8.58 -3.95
N TYR A 57 -8.76 -7.53 -3.19
CA TYR A 57 -9.00 -7.64 -1.75
C TYR A 57 -10.27 -8.44 -1.43
N GLU A 58 -11.30 -8.31 -2.27
CA GLU A 58 -12.51 -9.12 -2.14
C GLU A 58 -12.22 -10.61 -2.34
N ASN A 59 -11.33 -10.95 -3.26
CA ASN A 59 -10.90 -12.33 -3.46
C ASN A 59 -10.15 -12.89 -2.23
N VAL A 60 -9.35 -12.06 -1.56
CA VAL A 60 -8.69 -12.42 -0.30
C VAL A 60 -9.73 -12.71 0.79
N LEU A 61 -10.72 -11.82 0.97
CA LEU A 61 -11.78 -12.02 1.97
C LEU A 61 -12.55 -13.32 1.70
N LYS A 62 -12.96 -13.57 0.46
CA LYS A 62 -13.65 -14.81 0.08
C LYS A 62 -12.81 -16.08 0.32
N ALA A 63 -11.48 -15.99 0.10
CA ALA A 63 -10.59 -17.11 0.39
C ALA A 63 -10.50 -17.39 1.89
N ILE A 64 -10.43 -16.34 2.71
CA ILE A 64 -10.45 -16.46 4.18
C ILE A 64 -11.77 -17.07 4.66
N GLU A 65 -12.92 -16.58 4.21
CA GLU A 65 -14.24 -17.14 4.56
C GLU A 65 -14.35 -18.60 4.16
N LYS A 66 -13.95 -18.95 2.94
CA LYS A 66 -13.98 -20.33 2.45
C LYS A 66 -13.15 -21.29 3.31
N ARG A 67 -11.99 -20.82 3.81
CA ARG A 67 -11.14 -21.60 4.71
C ARG A 67 -11.75 -21.73 6.10
N ASN A 68 -12.56 -20.76 6.53
CA ASN A 68 -13.08 -20.62 7.87
C ASN A 68 -14.62 -20.58 7.86
N PRO A 69 -15.32 -21.71 7.62
CA PRO A 69 -16.77 -21.74 7.44
C PRO A 69 -17.58 -21.37 8.70
N LYS A 70 -16.94 -21.30 9.87
CA LYS A 70 -17.56 -20.83 11.11
C LYS A 70 -17.31 -19.34 11.39
N LEU A 71 -16.58 -18.65 10.52
CA LEU A 71 -16.42 -17.20 10.56
C LEU A 71 -17.66 -16.53 9.94
N ASN A 72 -18.33 -15.67 10.70
CA ASN A 72 -19.36 -14.79 10.18
C ASN A 72 -18.77 -13.40 9.95
N LEU A 73 -18.21 -13.17 8.76
CA LEU A 73 -17.54 -11.92 8.40
C LEU A 73 -18.55 -10.91 7.85
N LYS A 74 -18.76 -9.81 8.58
CA LYS A 74 -19.56 -8.66 8.14
C LYS A 74 -18.63 -7.56 7.64
N VAL A 75 -18.81 -7.12 6.38
CA VAL A 75 -17.93 -6.12 5.76
C VAL A 75 -18.71 -4.85 5.45
N ARG A 76 -18.34 -3.73 6.10
CA ARG A 76 -18.79 -2.40 5.73
C ARG A 76 -17.75 -1.72 4.86
N ARG A 77 -18.13 -1.38 3.64
CA ARG A 77 -17.25 -0.77 2.63
C ARG A 77 -17.45 0.73 2.53
N GLY A 78 -16.39 1.46 2.25
CA GLY A 78 -16.44 2.91 2.08
C GLY A 78 -15.06 3.50 1.77
N GLY A 79 -14.97 4.81 1.62
CA GLY A 79 -13.67 5.47 1.55
C GLY A 79 -12.95 5.42 2.91
N SER A 80 -11.65 5.16 2.92
CA SER A 80 -10.85 5.03 4.16
C SER A 80 -11.06 6.20 5.10
N ALA A 81 -10.97 7.43 4.61
CA ALA A 81 -11.13 8.63 5.44
C ALA A 81 -12.54 8.75 6.06
N ALA A 82 -13.60 8.38 5.32
CA ALA A 82 -14.97 8.42 5.82
C ALA A 82 -15.18 7.37 6.91
N LEU A 83 -14.65 6.15 6.73
CA LEU A 83 -14.72 5.09 7.73
C LEU A 83 -13.88 5.42 8.98
N ALA A 84 -12.69 6.01 8.81
CA ALA A 84 -11.87 6.48 9.92
C ALA A 84 -12.62 7.51 10.78
N ASN A 85 -13.25 8.51 10.16
CA ASN A 85 -14.07 9.50 10.86
C ASN A 85 -15.28 8.86 11.56
N THR A 86 -15.90 7.84 10.95
CA THR A 86 -16.97 7.08 11.59
C THR A 86 -16.47 6.39 12.86
N ILE A 87 -15.33 5.70 12.80
CA ILE A 87 -14.70 5.04 13.95
C ILE A 87 -14.40 6.04 15.07
N VAL A 88 -13.85 7.22 14.74
CA VAL A 88 -13.58 8.28 15.71
C VAL A 88 -14.87 8.74 16.39
N ALA A 89 -15.96 8.93 15.63
CA ALA A 89 -17.25 9.32 16.18
C ALA A 89 -17.84 8.21 17.08
N GLU A 90 -17.77 6.95 16.64
CA GLU A 90 -18.21 5.78 17.41
C GLU A 90 -17.41 5.66 18.73
N THR A 91 -16.08 5.83 18.68
CA THR A 91 -15.20 5.81 19.87
C THR A 91 -15.56 6.90 20.87
N LYS A 92 -15.78 8.14 20.40
CA LYS A 92 -16.20 9.27 21.25
C LYS A 92 -17.57 9.05 21.89
N ALA A 93 -18.44 8.34 21.20
CA ALA A 93 -19.78 7.99 21.72
C ALA A 93 -19.77 6.75 22.63
N GLY A 94 -18.63 6.11 22.88
CA GLY A 94 -18.52 4.86 23.63
C GLY A 94 -19.17 3.66 22.92
N VAL A 95 -19.38 3.76 21.61
CA VAL A 95 -19.99 2.72 20.79
C VAL A 95 -18.92 2.03 19.96
N LYS A 96 -18.96 0.71 19.91
CA LYS A 96 -18.04 -0.11 19.12
C LYS A 96 -18.85 -0.97 18.16
N ARG A 97 -18.67 -0.76 16.85
CA ARG A 97 -19.40 -1.46 15.80
C ARG A 97 -18.49 -2.27 14.87
N ALA A 98 -17.21 -1.93 14.82
CA ALA A 98 -16.21 -2.64 14.04
C ALA A 98 -15.19 -3.32 14.95
N ASP A 99 -14.70 -4.48 14.52
CA ASP A 99 -13.60 -5.21 15.15
C ASP A 99 -12.27 -4.91 14.47
N LEU A 100 -12.33 -4.62 13.17
CA LEU A 100 -11.18 -4.32 12.34
C LEU A 100 -11.46 -3.13 11.41
N PHE A 101 -10.43 -2.37 11.15
CA PHE A 101 -10.41 -1.35 10.10
C PHE A 101 -9.24 -1.57 9.16
N TRP A 102 -9.51 -1.87 7.89
CA TRP A 102 -8.51 -2.02 6.85
C TRP A 102 -8.57 -0.84 5.88
N ALA A 103 -7.61 0.06 6.00
CA ALA A 103 -7.49 1.26 5.18
C ALA A 103 -6.53 1.04 4.00
N VAL A 104 -6.77 1.75 2.90
CA VAL A 104 -5.85 1.77 1.75
C VAL A 104 -4.71 2.75 1.92
N ASP A 105 -4.68 3.54 2.98
CA ASP A 105 -3.69 4.59 3.24
C ASP A 105 -3.37 4.70 4.74
N THR A 106 -2.13 5.08 5.03
CA THR A 106 -1.65 5.26 6.41
C THR A 106 -2.20 6.51 7.09
N GLY A 107 -2.65 7.50 6.31
CA GLY A 107 -3.30 8.69 6.86
C GLY A 107 -4.58 8.34 7.61
N SER A 108 -5.44 7.52 7.02
CA SER A 108 -6.67 7.04 7.69
C SER A 108 -6.37 6.17 8.91
N ILE A 109 -5.27 5.40 8.90
CA ILE A 109 -4.79 4.67 10.08
C ILE A 109 -4.40 5.64 11.19
N GLY A 110 -3.64 6.71 10.87
CA GLY A 110 -3.24 7.74 11.82
C GLY A 110 -4.45 8.36 12.54
N VAL A 111 -5.49 8.72 11.81
CA VAL A 111 -6.73 9.29 12.39
C VAL A 111 -7.35 8.36 13.45
N VAL A 112 -7.35 7.06 13.20
CA VAL A 112 -7.94 6.06 14.12
C VAL A 112 -7.02 5.79 15.33
N THR A 113 -5.71 5.70 15.10
CA THR A 113 -4.74 5.48 16.17
C THR A 113 -4.64 6.68 17.11
N ASP A 114 -4.62 7.90 16.57
CA ASP A 114 -4.56 9.14 17.36
C ASP A 114 -5.84 9.39 18.20
N ALA A 115 -6.97 8.83 17.76
CA ALA A 115 -8.21 8.83 18.53
C ALA A 115 -8.23 7.80 19.68
N GLY A 116 -7.19 7.00 19.85
CA GLY A 116 -7.09 5.95 20.89
C GLY A 116 -8.01 4.75 20.65
N ALA A 117 -8.52 4.55 19.42
CA ALA A 117 -9.40 3.43 19.11
C ALA A 117 -8.66 2.12 18.85
N ALA A 118 -7.37 2.20 18.50
CA ALA A 118 -6.55 1.07 18.14
C ALA A 118 -6.12 0.24 19.35
N LYS A 119 -6.15 -1.08 19.20
CA LYS A 119 -5.63 -2.03 20.19
C LYS A 119 -4.18 -2.39 19.89
N PRO A 120 -3.36 -2.68 20.93
CA PRO A 120 -2.00 -3.12 20.73
C PRO A 120 -1.94 -4.45 19.98
N LEU A 121 -0.93 -4.60 19.13
CA LEU A 121 -0.67 -5.84 18.41
C LEU A 121 0.43 -6.65 19.11
N PRO A 122 0.32 -8.00 19.12
CA PRO A 122 1.34 -8.87 19.70
C PRO A 122 2.70 -8.74 19.01
N ASP A 123 3.77 -8.92 19.75
CA ASP A 123 5.15 -8.81 19.27
C ASP A 123 5.47 -9.82 18.18
N ASP A 124 4.99 -11.05 18.32
CA ASP A 124 5.19 -12.14 17.36
C ASP A 124 4.48 -11.88 16.00
N LEU A 125 3.40 -11.10 16.00
CA LEU A 125 2.78 -10.63 14.77
C LEU A 125 3.64 -9.54 14.12
N ARG A 126 4.13 -8.58 14.92
CA ARG A 126 4.94 -7.45 14.42
C ARG A 126 6.28 -7.90 13.87
N SER A 127 6.93 -8.89 14.52
CA SER A 127 8.24 -9.42 14.10
C SER A 127 8.24 -10.13 12.74
N GLN A 128 7.07 -10.46 12.16
CA GLN A 128 6.94 -10.98 10.80
C GLN A 128 7.17 -9.90 9.73
N LEU A 129 7.01 -8.64 10.13
CA LEU A 129 7.17 -7.49 9.23
C LEU A 129 8.63 -7.06 9.15
N ARG A 130 9.00 -6.37 8.07
CA ARG A 130 10.28 -5.68 7.95
C ARG A 130 10.42 -4.66 9.08
N GLU A 131 11.63 -4.43 9.58
CA GLU A 131 11.89 -3.60 10.78
C GLU A 131 11.25 -2.21 10.70
N ASP A 132 11.37 -1.52 9.56
CA ASP A 132 10.82 -0.18 9.33
C ASP A 132 9.28 -0.13 9.33
N PHE A 133 8.61 -1.29 9.37
CA PHE A 133 7.15 -1.41 9.28
C PHE A 133 6.51 -2.05 10.51
N GLN A 134 7.23 -2.13 11.63
CA GLN A 134 6.75 -2.69 12.89
C GLN A 134 6.13 -1.60 13.77
N TYR A 135 4.80 -1.51 13.78
CA TYR A 135 4.05 -0.53 14.59
C TYR A 135 3.30 -1.21 15.74
N PRO A 136 3.21 -0.55 16.93
CA PRO A 136 2.63 -1.20 18.12
C PRO A 136 1.12 -1.41 18.07
N SER A 137 0.37 -0.58 17.31
CA SER A 137 -1.10 -0.54 17.34
C SER A 137 -1.78 -0.71 15.98
N TRP A 138 -1.02 -0.95 14.93
CA TRP A 138 -1.55 -1.25 13.61
C TRP A 138 -0.53 -2.08 12.81
N SER A 139 -1.01 -2.81 11.81
CA SER A 139 -0.15 -3.54 10.90
C SER A 139 -0.27 -3.00 9.49
N PRO A 140 0.82 -2.68 8.81
CA PRO A 140 0.79 -2.57 7.36
C PRO A 140 0.43 -3.93 6.77
N VAL A 141 -0.36 -3.92 5.70
CA VAL A 141 -0.73 -5.14 4.97
C VAL A 141 0.13 -5.28 3.73
N THR A 142 0.18 -4.23 2.90
CA THR A 142 1.03 -4.20 1.71
C THR A 142 1.56 -2.79 1.48
N GLY A 143 2.73 -2.71 0.86
CA GLY A 143 3.38 -1.46 0.49
C GLY A 143 3.13 -1.05 -0.95
N ARG A 144 3.43 0.23 -1.20
CA ARG A 144 3.55 0.82 -2.53
C ARG A 144 4.60 1.89 -2.51
N VAL A 145 5.32 2.05 -3.60
CA VAL A 145 6.31 3.11 -3.74
C VAL A 145 5.87 4.12 -4.79
N ARG A 146 6.05 5.40 -4.48
CA ARG A 146 5.96 6.48 -5.46
C ARG A 146 7.10 6.34 -6.44
N THR A 147 6.80 6.54 -7.72
CA THR A 147 7.78 6.41 -8.79
C THR A 147 7.61 7.52 -9.82
N LEU A 148 8.60 7.63 -10.66
CA LEU A 148 8.64 8.48 -11.83
C LEU A 148 8.59 7.59 -13.08
N PRO A 149 7.38 7.19 -13.57
CA PRO A 149 7.29 6.53 -14.87
C PRO A 149 7.81 7.47 -15.95
N TYR A 150 8.68 6.97 -16.82
CA TYR A 150 9.26 7.74 -17.92
C TYR A 150 9.20 6.99 -19.25
N ASN A 151 9.14 7.72 -20.36
CA ASN A 151 9.11 7.13 -21.70
C ASN A 151 10.52 6.73 -22.13
N THR A 152 10.74 5.46 -22.41
CA THR A 152 12.06 4.87 -22.70
C THR A 152 12.63 5.22 -24.07
N GLU A 153 11.80 5.71 -25.02
CA GLU A 153 12.24 6.18 -26.33
C GLU A 153 12.64 7.66 -26.31
N ARG A 154 12.11 8.42 -25.33
CA ARG A 154 12.27 9.89 -25.29
C ARG A 154 13.22 10.38 -24.22
N VAL A 155 13.37 9.64 -23.14
CA VAL A 155 14.16 10.02 -21.95
C VAL A 155 15.13 8.89 -21.62
N LYS A 156 16.40 9.25 -21.46
CA LYS A 156 17.41 8.34 -20.90
C LYS A 156 17.42 8.45 -19.37
N PRO A 157 17.71 7.37 -18.62
CA PRO A 157 17.75 7.40 -17.17
C PRO A 157 18.60 8.53 -16.58
N GLU A 158 19.71 8.87 -17.22
CA GLU A 158 20.66 9.91 -16.78
C GLU A 158 20.10 11.33 -16.90
N GLN A 159 19.01 11.53 -17.63
CA GLN A 159 18.32 12.81 -17.78
C GLN A 159 17.27 13.05 -16.69
N ILE A 160 16.96 12.02 -15.89
CA ILE A 160 15.96 12.10 -14.83
C ILE A 160 16.65 12.62 -13.56
N PRO A 161 16.20 13.73 -12.99
CA PRO A 161 16.79 14.26 -11.77
C PRO A 161 16.64 13.28 -10.59
N GLU A 162 17.65 13.24 -9.73
CA GLU A 162 17.60 12.42 -8.50
C GLU A 162 16.58 12.92 -7.48
N SER A 163 16.19 14.19 -7.56
CA SER A 163 15.16 14.79 -6.69
C SER A 163 13.95 15.24 -7.50
N VAL A 164 12.74 14.94 -6.98
CA VAL A 164 11.49 15.44 -7.58
C VAL A 164 11.41 16.95 -7.55
N MET A 165 12.11 17.61 -6.61
CA MET A 165 12.10 19.05 -6.51
C MET A 165 12.68 19.72 -7.77
N ALA A 166 13.71 19.12 -8.36
CA ALA A 166 14.36 19.63 -9.57
C ALA A 166 13.48 19.52 -10.84
N LEU A 167 12.43 18.70 -10.82
CA LEU A 167 11.50 18.57 -11.95
C LEU A 167 10.72 19.88 -12.25
N ALA A 168 10.55 20.74 -11.25
CA ALA A 168 9.86 22.01 -11.44
C ALA A 168 10.55 22.97 -12.42
N ASP A 169 11.87 22.82 -12.57
CA ASP A 169 12.72 23.65 -13.43
C ASP A 169 13.28 22.85 -14.62
N SER A 170 12.81 21.62 -14.85
CA SER A 170 13.24 20.78 -15.96
C SER A 170 12.50 21.07 -17.26
N ASP A 171 13.11 20.76 -18.40
CA ASP A 171 12.49 20.84 -19.73
C ASP A 171 11.64 19.62 -20.07
N LEU A 172 11.53 18.63 -19.18
CA LEU A 172 10.75 17.41 -19.37
C LEU A 172 9.25 17.72 -19.38
N LYS A 173 8.52 17.15 -20.34
CA LYS A 173 7.06 17.20 -20.34
C LYS A 173 6.51 16.29 -19.26
N ILE A 174 5.86 16.88 -18.27
CA ILE A 174 5.44 16.19 -17.06
C ILE A 174 3.95 15.83 -17.12
N GLY A 175 3.61 14.60 -16.71
CA GLY A 175 2.24 14.15 -16.47
C GLY A 175 1.94 14.05 -14.98
N TRP A 176 0.79 14.56 -14.53
CA TRP A 176 0.37 14.46 -13.14
C TRP A 176 -1.15 14.35 -12.97
N ALA A 177 -1.58 13.91 -11.79
CA ALA A 177 -3.00 13.75 -11.47
C ALA A 177 -3.32 14.45 -10.12
N PRO A 178 -3.38 15.80 -10.05
CA PRO A 178 -3.48 16.52 -8.78
C PRO A 178 -4.76 16.24 -7.98
N ALA A 179 -5.87 15.93 -8.63
CA ALA A 179 -7.12 15.56 -7.96
C ALA A 179 -7.12 14.13 -7.38
N TYR A 180 -6.12 13.32 -7.71
CA TYR A 180 -6.05 11.92 -7.27
C TYR A 180 -5.47 11.83 -5.85
N SER A 181 -6.12 11.06 -4.97
CA SER A 181 -5.78 11.00 -3.54
C SER A 181 -4.34 10.57 -3.26
N SER A 182 -3.80 9.65 -4.06
CA SER A 182 -2.42 9.21 -3.94
C SER A 182 -1.42 10.32 -4.25
N PHE A 183 -1.72 11.19 -5.23
CA PHE A 183 -0.90 12.37 -5.51
C PHE A 183 -1.00 13.40 -4.37
N GLN A 184 -2.17 13.57 -3.77
CA GLN A 184 -2.34 14.45 -2.60
C GLN A 184 -1.53 13.96 -1.39
N SER A 185 -1.47 12.65 -1.16
CA SER A 185 -0.58 12.07 -0.13
C SER A 185 0.91 12.34 -0.43
N PHE A 186 1.31 12.25 -1.70
CA PHE A 186 2.66 12.63 -2.13
C PHE A 186 2.97 14.11 -1.85
N VAL A 187 2.05 15.03 -2.18
CA VAL A 187 2.21 16.46 -1.85
C VAL A 187 2.21 16.69 -0.34
N THR A 188 1.46 15.90 0.45
CA THR A 188 1.52 15.95 1.91
C THR A 188 2.91 15.57 2.42
N ALA A 189 3.51 14.51 1.86
CA ALA A 189 4.89 14.13 2.18
C ALA A 189 5.87 15.25 1.83
N MET A 190 5.75 15.87 0.65
CA MET A 190 6.59 17.02 0.28
C MET A 190 6.48 18.16 1.29
N ARG A 191 5.28 18.49 1.75
CA ARG A 191 5.07 19.53 2.77
C ARG A 191 5.76 19.21 4.09
N ILE A 192 5.74 17.95 4.50
CA ILE A 192 6.38 17.50 5.74
C ILE A 192 7.90 17.55 5.62
N LEU A 193 8.44 17.15 4.47
CA LEU A 193 9.89 17.05 4.23
C LEU A 193 10.52 18.40 3.87
N GLU A 194 9.89 19.15 2.95
CA GLU A 194 10.46 20.36 2.35
C GLU A 194 9.83 21.65 2.89
N GLY A 195 8.71 21.53 3.59
CA GLY A 195 7.92 22.67 4.07
C GLY A 195 6.97 23.27 3.04
N ASP A 196 6.00 24.04 3.52
CA ASP A 196 4.91 24.62 2.70
C ASP A 196 5.42 25.57 1.62
N LYS A 197 6.45 26.38 1.93
CA LYS A 197 7.00 27.36 0.97
C LYS A 197 7.62 26.68 -0.25
N ALA A 198 8.47 25.68 -0.03
CA ALA A 198 9.14 24.95 -1.12
C ALA A 198 8.13 24.14 -1.93
N THR A 199 7.21 23.43 -1.26
CA THR A 199 6.14 22.68 -1.91
C THR A 199 5.24 23.57 -2.78
N LYS A 200 4.89 24.76 -2.27
CA LYS A 200 4.11 25.74 -3.02
C LYS A 200 4.83 26.24 -4.27
N ALA A 201 6.13 26.52 -4.17
CA ALA A 201 6.95 26.90 -5.30
C ALA A 201 7.02 25.78 -6.35
N TRP A 202 7.25 24.55 -5.91
CA TRP A 202 7.28 23.37 -6.76
C TRP A 202 5.94 23.17 -7.51
N LEU A 203 4.81 23.20 -6.80
CA LEU A 203 3.49 23.06 -7.42
C LEU A 203 3.23 24.12 -8.48
N LYS A 204 3.62 25.38 -8.23
CA LYS A 204 3.52 26.47 -9.22
C LYS A 204 4.41 26.22 -10.43
N GLY A 205 5.65 25.74 -10.21
CA GLY A 205 6.58 25.39 -11.29
C GLY A 205 5.99 24.32 -12.19
N ILE A 206 5.62 23.18 -11.61
CA ILE A 206 5.02 22.05 -12.33
C ILE A 206 3.73 22.46 -13.06
N ASN A 207 2.84 23.23 -12.44
CA ASN A 207 1.54 23.60 -13.02
C ASN A 207 1.66 24.44 -14.31
N LYS A 208 2.81 25.09 -14.55
CA LYS A 208 3.04 25.89 -15.76
C LYS A 208 3.09 25.07 -17.04
N HIS A 209 3.58 23.81 -16.94
CA HIS A 209 3.89 22.99 -18.12
C HIS A 209 3.43 21.52 -18.02
N ALA A 210 2.92 21.10 -16.86
CA ALA A 210 2.47 19.72 -16.69
C ALA A 210 1.09 19.47 -17.29
N LYS A 211 0.92 18.31 -17.93
CA LYS A 211 -0.36 17.81 -18.42
C LYS A 211 -1.14 17.12 -17.30
N LYS A 212 -2.39 17.55 -17.09
CA LYS A 212 -3.29 16.98 -16.08
C LYS A 212 -4.01 15.74 -16.60
N TYR A 213 -4.09 14.70 -15.76
CA TYR A 213 -4.87 13.49 -15.98
C TYR A 213 -5.84 13.27 -14.81
N ALA A 214 -6.89 12.49 -15.04
CA ALA A 214 -7.88 12.17 -14.00
C ALA A 214 -7.32 11.24 -12.91
N GLY A 215 -6.31 10.44 -13.24
CA GLY A 215 -5.68 9.49 -12.29
C GLY A 215 -4.33 9.01 -12.79
N GLU A 216 -3.60 8.31 -11.93
CA GLU A 216 -2.22 7.89 -12.18
C GLU A 216 -2.09 6.85 -13.31
N LEU A 217 -3.11 6.02 -13.54
CA LEU A 217 -3.12 5.14 -14.72
C LEU A 217 -3.08 5.97 -16.02
N GLY A 218 -3.86 7.05 -16.07
CA GLY A 218 -3.84 7.98 -17.21
C GLY A 218 -2.48 8.64 -17.42
N VAL A 219 -1.77 8.97 -16.33
CA VAL A 219 -0.39 9.48 -16.38
C VAL A 219 0.54 8.44 -17.03
N VAL A 220 0.53 7.20 -16.56
CA VAL A 220 1.39 6.12 -17.07
C VAL A 220 1.10 5.83 -18.55
N MET A 221 -0.18 5.79 -18.93
CA MET A 221 -0.56 5.63 -20.34
C MET A 221 -0.15 6.84 -21.21
N GLY A 222 -0.18 8.05 -20.66
CA GLY A 222 0.30 9.26 -21.36
C GLY A 222 1.81 9.23 -21.57
N VAL A 223 2.56 8.75 -20.58
CA VAL A 223 4.01 8.52 -20.69
C VAL A 223 4.29 7.48 -21.78
N GLU A 224 3.62 6.34 -21.73
CA GLU A 224 3.81 5.23 -22.67
C GLU A 224 3.55 5.68 -24.12
N ARG A 225 2.53 6.51 -24.37
CA ARG A 225 2.21 7.05 -25.69
C ARG A 225 3.09 8.23 -26.12
N GLY A 226 4.03 8.69 -25.28
CA GLY A 226 4.88 9.84 -25.57
C GLY A 226 4.14 11.19 -25.53
N GLU A 227 2.97 11.27 -24.92
CA GLU A 227 2.25 12.53 -24.69
C GLU A 227 3.00 13.43 -23.69
N VAL A 228 3.65 12.79 -22.73
CA VAL A 228 4.57 13.37 -21.75
C VAL A 228 5.82 12.52 -21.64
N ASP A 229 6.90 13.08 -21.13
CA ASP A 229 8.19 12.41 -21.05
C ASP A 229 8.33 11.61 -19.74
N ILE A 230 7.77 12.17 -18.66
CA ILE A 230 7.84 11.62 -17.30
C ILE A 230 6.55 11.95 -16.55
N GLY A 231 6.26 11.21 -15.49
CA GLY A 231 5.09 11.47 -14.67
C GLY A 231 5.23 11.04 -13.22
N PHE A 232 4.18 11.23 -12.44
CA PHE A 232 4.10 10.82 -11.04
C PHE A 232 3.03 9.74 -10.89
N ALA A 233 3.42 8.53 -10.48
CA ALA A 233 2.49 7.44 -10.23
C ALA A 233 3.03 6.44 -9.22
N ASN A 234 2.16 5.67 -8.60
CA ASN A 234 2.58 4.49 -7.87
C ASN A 234 3.07 3.40 -8.84
N HIS A 235 4.08 2.64 -8.42
CA HIS A 235 4.78 1.64 -9.22
C HIS A 235 3.85 0.62 -9.93
N TYR A 236 2.80 0.18 -9.25
CA TYR A 236 1.92 -0.89 -9.75
C TYR A 236 1.16 -0.52 -11.03
N TYR A 237 0.96 0.76 -11.34
CA TYR A 237 0.34 1.16 -12.62
C TYR A 237 1.23 0.83 -13.80
N THR A 238 2.53 1.10 -13.68
CA THR A 238 3.52 0.76 -14.72
C THR A 238 3.67 -0.75 -14.84
N LEU A 239 3.77 -1.48 -13.73
CA LEU A 239 3.91 -2.93 -13.74
C LEU A 239 2.69 -3.62 -14.38
N ARG A 240 1.47 -3.17 -14.06
CA ARG A 240 0.23 -3.67 -14.68
C ARG A 240 0.19 -3.39 -16.18
N LEU A 241 0.59 -2.20 -16.60
CA LEU A 241 0.66 -1.88 -18.02
C LEU A 241 1.64 -2.81 -18.74
N LYS A 242 2.84 -2.99 -18.18
CA LYS A 242 3.87 -3.87 -18.77
C LYS A 242 3.47 -5.35 -18.76
N SER A 243 2.70 -5.79 -17.80
CA SER A 243 2.16 -7.17 -17.78
C SER A 243 1.21 -7.42 -18.96
N GLY A 244 0.37 -6.44 -19.30
CA GLY A 244 -0.51 -6.52 -20.48
C GLY A 244 0.16 -6.15 -21.80
N LYS A 245 1.23 -5.36 -21.75
CA LYS A 245 2.00 -4.88 -22.90
C LYS A 245 3.50 -4.92 -22.58
N PRO A 246 4.17 -6.08 -22.70
CA PRO A 246 5.57 -6.26 -22.31
C PRO A 246 6.54 -5.26 -22.97
N ASN A 247 6.27 -4.86 -24.21
CA ASN A 247 7.06 -3.91 -24.99
C ASN A 247 6.56 -2.45 -24.84
N ALA A 248 5.85 -2.11 -23.76
CA ALA A 248 5.43 -0.75 -23.51
C ALA A 248 6.63 0.18 -23.31
N ASN A 249 6.61 1.35 -23.96
CA ASN A 249 7.67 2.36 -23.92
C ASN A 249 7.67 3.13 -22.60
N VAL A 250 7.63 2.41 -21.47
CA VAL A 250 7.62 2.99 -20.13
C VAL A 250 8.48 2.17 -19.19
N ALA A 251 9.24 2.85 -18.34
CA ALA A 251 9.99 2.24 -17.25
C ALA A 251 9.82 3.05 -15.95
N LEU A 252 10.27 2.49 -14.84
CA LEU A 252 10.23 3.13 -13.53
C LEU A 252 11.58 3.80 -13.23
N ALA A 253 11.53 5.04 -12.77
CA ALA A 253 12.63 5.69 -12.10
C ALA A 253 12.23 6.03 -10.66
N TYR A 254 13.23 6.22 -9.81
CA TYR A 254 13.08 6.50 -8.38
C TYR A 254 13.92 7.72 -8.04
N SER A 255 13.34 8.66 -7.29
CA SER A 255 14.13 9.73 -6.68
C SER A 255 14.82 9.22 -5.41
N LYS A 256 15.70 10.04 -4.83
CA LYS A 256 16.48 9.67 -3.65
C LYS A 256 16.19 10.59 -2.48
N GLY A 257 15.79 10.02 -1.35
CA GLY A 257 15.62 10.72 -0.08
C GLY A 257 14.49 11.73 -0.02
N ASP A 258 13.59 11.77 -1.01
CA ASP A 258 12.47 12.70 -1.06
C ASP A 258 11.12 12.01 -1.33
N ALA A 259 10.05 12.80 -1.36
CA ALA A 259 8.68 12.31 -1.54
C ALA A 259 8.45 11.50 -2.84
N GLY A 260 9.30 11.65 -3.86
CA GLY A 260 9.19 10.92 -5.12
C GLY A 260 9.57 9.45 -5.04
N CYS A 261 10.20 9.02 -3.91
CA CYS A 261 10.43 7.62 -3.59
C CYS A 261 9.68 7.19 -2.32
N LEU A 262 8.61 7.89 -1.96
CA LEU A 262 7.83 7.58 -0.76
C LEU A 262 7.28 6.15 -0.81
N VAL A 263 7.68 5.34 0.17
CA VAL A 263 7.06 4.04 0.43
C VAL A 263 5.90 4.25 1.39
N ASN A 264 4.67 3.99 0.91
CA ASN A 264 3.44 4.09 1.68
C ASN A 264 2.82 2.70 1.80
N ALA A 265 1.84 2.53 2.69
CA ALA A 265 1.22 1.23 2.94
C ALA A 265 -0.31 1.32 3.01
N SER A 266 -0.97 0.21 2.70
CA SER A 266 -2.29 -0.09 3.25
C SER A 266 -2.09 -0.63 4.66
N GLY A 267 -3.01 -0.35 5.57
CA GLY A 267 -2.87 -0.75 6.97
C GLY A 267 -4.16 -1.29 7.56
N ILE A 268 -4.02 -2.13 8.58
CA ILE A 268 -5.13 -2.67 9.34
C ILE A 268 -4.95 -2.40 10.84
N VAL A 269 -6.05 -2.05 11.50
CA VAL A 269 -6.13 -1.77 12.94
C VAL A 269 -7.09 -2.75 13.58
N ALA A 270 -6.69 -3.37 14.68
CA ALA A 270 -7.63 -4.04 15.58
C ALA A 270 -8.33 -3.00 16.45
N LEU A 271 -9.66 -3.01 16.46
CA LEU A 271 -10.52 -2.11 17.23
C LEU A 271 -11.13 -2.83 18.44
N SER A 272 -11.15 -4.16 18.43
CA SER A 272 -11.60 -4.99 19.52
C SER A 272 -10.50 -5.84 20.11
N ASP A 273 -10.66 -6.19 21.38
CA ASP A 273 -9.79 -7.11 22.08
C ASP A 273 -10.11 -8.56 21.69
N GLY A 274 -9.19 -9.48 21.93
CA GLY A 274 -9.34 -10.91 21.71
C GLY A 274 -8.55 -11.42 20.50
N ASP A 275 -8.54 -12.75 20.38
CA ASP A 275 -7.70 -13.46 19.40
C ASP A 275 -8.25 -13.38 17.97
N LEU A 276 -9.56 -13.27 17.80
CA LEU A 276 -10.19 -13.33 16.48
C LEU A 276 -9.75 -12.18 15.55
N PRO A 277 -9.77 -10.89 15.97
CA PRO A 277 -9.25 -9.79 15.17
C PRO A 277 -7.76 -9.93 14.86
N VAL A 278 -6.95 -10.32 15.86
CA VAL A 278 -5.50 -10.50 15.70
C VAL A 278 -5.21 -11.65 14.73
N ASN A 279 -5.89 -12.78 14.85
CA ASN A 279 -5.73 -13.90 13.94
C ASN A 279 -6.18 -13.55 12.50
N PHE A 280 -7.22 -12.74 12.34
CA PHE A 280 -7.59 -12.23 11.02
C PHE A 280 -6.46 -11.40 10.38
N ILE A 281 -5.77 -10.55 11.16
CA ILE A 281 -4.58 -9.83 10.70
C ILE A 281 -3.48 -10.81 10.27
N ARG A 282 -3.23 -11.89 11.06
CA ARG A 282 -2.26 -12.93 10.69
C ARG A 282 -2.58 -13.58 9.35
N TYR A 283 -3.88 -13.81 9.03
CA TYR A 283 -4.29 -14.29 7.71
C TYR A 283 -3.89 -13.33 6.59
N LEU A 284 -4.06 -12.02 6.79
CA LEU A 284 -3.64 -11.02 5.80
C LEU A 284 -2.11 -10.95 5.62
N LEU A 285 -1.36 -11.27 6.68
CA LEU A 285 0.11 -11.32 6.65
C LEU A 285 0.66 -12.69 6.25
N SER A 286 -0.19 -13.69 6.00
CA SER A 286 0.27 -15.01 5.58
C SER A 286 0.98 -14.99 4.24
N HIS A 287 1.91 -15.94 4.06
CA HIS A 287 2.69 -16.08 2.82
C HIS A 287 1.79 -16.11 1.59
N GLU A 288 0.69 -16.85 1.62
CA GLU A 288 -0.22 -17.04 0.49
C GLU A 288 -0.95 -15.74 0.12
N VAL A 289 -1.44 -14.99 1.11
CA VAL A 289 -2.12 -13.71 0.88
C VAL A 289 -1.14 -12.67 0.36
N GLN A 290 0.04 -12.57 0.97
CA GLN A 290 1.07 -11.62 0.57
C GLN A 290 1.59 -11.93 -0.84
N SER A 291 1.86 -13.20 -1.15
CA SER A 291 2.26 -13.63 -2.49
C SER A 291 1.17 -13.38 -3.55
N TYR A 292 -0.11 -13.58 -3.19
CA TYR A 292 -1.23 -13.27 -4.06
C TYR A 292 -1.30 -11.76 -4.38
N LEU A 293 -1.21 -10.91 -3.37
CA LEU A 293 -1.26 -9.45 -3.55
C LEU A 293 -0.03 -8.94 -4.33
N ALA A 294 1.14 -9.52 -4.11
CA ALA A 294 2.34 -9.18 -4.88
C ALA A 294 2.17 -9.51 -6.38
N ARG A 295 1.67 -10.70 -6.71
CA ARG A 295 1.53 -11.13 -8.11
C ARG A 295 0.36 -10.48 -8.85
N GLU A 296 -0.80 -10.39 -8.20
CA GLU A 296 -2.04 -9.99 -8.86
C GLU A 296 -2.30 -8.48 -8.71
N ALA A 297 -1.93 -7.89 -7.58
CA ALA A 297 -2.09 -6.47 -7.32
C ALA A 297 -0.81 -5.65 -7.59
N TYR A 298 0.33 -6.32 -7.76
CA TYR A 298 1.64 -5.68 -7.84
C TYR A 298 1.96 -4.85 -6.60
N GLU A 299 1.36 -5.17 -5.46
CA GLU A 299 1.62 -4.51 -4.19
C GLU A 299 2.88 -5.11 -3.55
N ILE A 300 3.59 -4.32 -2.76
CA ILE A 300 4.86 -4.71 -2.15
C ILE A 300 4.57 -5.51 -0.88
N PRO A 301 5.06 -6.76 -0.74
CA PRO A 301 4.99 -7.47 0.53
C PRO A 301 5.86 -6.77 1.57
N LEU A 302 5.27 -6.49 2.73
CA LEU A 302 6.00 -5.91 3.87
C LEU A 302 6.33 -6.97 4.93
N VAL A 303 5.92 -8.21 4.68
CA VAL A 303 6.29 -9.40 5.45
C VAL A 303 7.62 -9.94 4.92
N GLN A 304 8.46 -10.44 5.82
CA GLN A 304 9.73 -11.05 5.46
C GLN A 304 9.53 -12.36 4.70
N GLY A 305 10.44 -12.69 3.77
CA GLY A 305 10.43 -13.97 3.05
C GLY A 305 9.36 -14.11 1.97
N VAL A 306 8.75 -13.02 1.54
CA VAL A 306 7.84 -12.98 0.38
C VAL A 306 8.47 -12.16 -0.74
N GLU A 307 8.48 -12.73 -1.94
CA GLU A 307 9.07 -12.09 -3.13
C GLU A 307 8.27 -10.85 -3.56
N PRO A 308 8.97 -9.75 -3.91
CA PRO A 308 8.33 -8.56 -4.44
C PRO A 308 7.73 -8.80 -5.84
N PRO A 309 6.87 -7.89 -6.33
CA PRO A 309 6.37 -7.94 -7.69
C PRO A 309 7.49 -7.95 -8.73
N GLN A 310 7.35 -8.78 -9.76
CA GLN A 310 8.32 -8.81 -10.86
C GLN A 310 8.41 -7.43 -11.55
N GLY A 311 9.65 -6.98 -11.79
CA GLY A 311 9.93 -5.70 -12.42
C GLY A 311 9.99 -4.50 -11.46
N LEU A 312 9.80 -4.72 -10.17
CA LEU A 312 10.07 -3.74 -9.13
C LEU A 312 11.55 -3.84 -8.69
N ALA A 313 12.18 -2.71 -8.46
CA ALA A 313 13.49 -2.68 -7.81
C ALA A 313 13.39 -3.21 -6.37
N ASP A 314 14.44 -3.86 -5.87
CA ASP A 314 14.49 -4.28 -4.47
C ASP A 314 14.38 -3.04 -3.57
N LEU A 315 13.51 -3.10 -2.56
CA LEU A 315 13.32 -2.00 -1.61
C LEU A 315 14.62 -1.59 -0.89
N SER A 316 15.53 -2.54 -0.67
CA SER A 316 16.85 -2.26 -0.07
C SER A 316 17.75 -1.40 -0.95
N THR A 317 17.48 -1.32 -2.26
CA THR A 317 18.22 -0.48 -3.21
C THR A 317 17.62 0.91 -3.38
N LEU A 318 16.40 1.12 -2.85
CA LEU A 318 15.73 2.41 -2.89
C LEU A 318 16.19 3.29 -1.74
N SER A 319 16.06 4.58 -1.92
CA SER A 319 16.35 5.59 -0.89
C SER A 319 15.05 6.36 -0.56
N PRO A 320 14.08 5.72 0.12
CA PRO A 320 12.87 6.42 0.55
C PRO A 320 13.22 7.51 1.59
N PRO A 321 12.39 8.55 1.72
CA PRO A 321 12.57 9.52 2.78
C PRO A 321 12.24 8.90 4.13
N GLU A 322 12.99 9.28 5.15
CA GLU A 322 12.66 8.94 6.54
C GLU A 322 11.51 9.84 7.04
N MET A 323 10.35 9.25 7.28
CA MET A 323 9.20 9.97 7.82
C MET A 323 8.20 9.04 8.51
N ASP A 324 7.51 9.57 9.51
CA ASP A 324 6.36 8.91 10.11
C ASP A 324 5.16 8.98 9.15
N LEU A 325 4.81 7.85 8.56
CA LEU A 325 3.73 7.73 7.58
C LEU A 325 2.34 8.12 8.14
N ARG A 326 2.14 8.09 9.47
CA ARG A 326 0.90 8.52 10.12
C ARG A 326 0.65 10.02 9.92
N LYS A 327 1.71 10.82 9.78
CA LYS A 327 1.61 12.27 9.51
C LYS A 327 0.95 12.58 8.15
N LEU A 328 0.84 11.60 7.24
CA LEU A 328 0.07 11.74 6.00
C LEU A 328 -1.45 11.87 6.22
N ALA A 329 -1.93 11.65 7.46
CA ALA A 329 -3.34 11.88 7.86
C ALA A 329 -3.77 13.33 7.71
N ASP A 330 -2.88 14.30 7.93
CA ASP A 330 -3.20 15.72 7.88
C ASP A 330 -3.22 16.25 6.44
N LEU A 331 -4.25 15.83 5.71
CA LEU A 331 -4.45 16.19 4.30
C LEU A 331 -4.98 17.62 4.12
N ARG A 332 -5.66 18.18 5.11
CA ARG A 332 -6.35 19.49 4.99
C ARG A 332 -5.42 20.62 4.58
N PRO A 333 -4.26 20.84 5.22
CA PRO A 333 -3.33 21.89 4.81
C PRO A 333 -2.83 21.70 3.37
N THR A 334 -2.61 20.45 2.95
CA THR A 334 -2.21 20.11 1.57
C THR A 334 -3.27 20.56 0.56
N LEU A 335 -4.53 20.21 0.80
CA LEU A 335 -5.62 20.59 -0.10
C LEU A 335 -5.79 22.12 -0.18
N ASN A 336 -5.64 22.82 0.94
CA ASN A 336 -5.68 24.27 0.98
C ASN A 336 -4.54 24.88 0.14
N LEU A 337 -3.32 24.39 0.33
CA LEU A 337 -2.15 24.85 -0.43
C LEU A 337 -2.31 24.57 -1.93
N MET A 338 -2.83 23.39 -2.32
CA MET A 338 -3.06 23.03 -3.71
C MET A 338 -4.14 23.90 -4.37
N ARG A 339 -5.22 24.27 -3.64
CA ARG A 339 -6.23 25.23 -4.12
C ARG A 339 -5.64 26.65 -4.26
N GLU A 340 -4.87 27.11 -3.29
CA GLU A 340 -4.22 28.41 -3.31
C GLU A 340 -3.33 28.61 -4.56
N VAL A 341 -2.69 27.55 -5.02
CA VAL A 341 -1.85 27.61 -6.24
C VAL A 341 -2.61 27.25 -7.54
N GLY A 342 -3.91 26.98 -7.45
CA GLY A 342 -4.75 26.72 -8.62
C GLY A 342 -4.52 25.36 -9.30
N VAL A 343 -4.09 24.35 -8.55
CA VAL A 343 -3.92 22.98 -9.09
C VAL A 343 -5.13 22.09 -8.82
N LEU A 344 -5.96 22.46 -7.83
CA LEU A 344 -7.28 21.88 -7.53
C LEU A 344 -8.38 22.88 -7.77
#